data_44d98fc588d61b630ef06dcfed01eba1
#
_entry.id   44d98fc588d61b630ef06dcfed01eba1
#
_cell.length_a   1.000
_cell.length_b   1.000
_cell.length_c   1.000
_cell.angle_alpha   90.00
_cell.angle_beta   90.00
_cell.angle_gamma   90.00
#
_symmetry.space_group_name_H-M   'P 1'
#
loop_
_entity.id
_entity.type
_entity.pdbx_description
1 polymer ?
#
loop_
_entity_poly.entity_id
_entity_poly.type
_entity_poly.pdbx_seq_one_letter_code
_entity_poly.pdbx_strand_id
1 'polypeptide(L)'
;MFDSNASPVTIDRGRLCLANGLVLSFQRFALPETGTFEHLPTSLGALPVGSGVQDDFVLPLAMDEAFWIGLSLTSSAIPVSVGVEAELKDGRVLDALSSQAWSPESHTVVTVP
;
A
#
# COMPACT_ATOMS: atom_id res chain seq x y z
N MET A 1 -3.32 -26.13 9.79
CA MET A 1 -3.12 -25.40 9.68
C MET A 1 -2.73 -24.68 9.38
N PHE A 2 -2.64 -24.67 9.25
CA PHE A 2 -2.18 -23.80 8.98
C PHE A 2 -1.95 -22.95 9.32
N ASP A 3 -1.70 -22.70 9.46
CA ASP A 3 -1.40 -21.81 9.80
C ASP A 3 -1.14 -21.01 9.77
N SER A 4 -1.38 -20.95 9.98
CA SER A 4 -1.03 -20.16 10.18
C SER A 4 -0.45 -19.52 9.95
N ASN A 5 -0.46 -19.63 9.68
CA ASN A 5 0.29 -19.18 9.73
C ASN A 5 0.73 -18.15 10.01
N ALA A 6 0.80 -18.68 10.40
CA ALA A 6 1.30 -17.47 11.04
C ALA A 6 1.15 -16.29 10.11
N SER A 7 0.65 -15.14 10.58
CA SER A 7 0.58 -13.98 9.71
C SER A 7 1.99 -13.62 9.25
N PRO A 8 2.24 -13.53 7.95
CA PRO A 8 3.54 -13.14 7.43
C PRO A 8 3.78 -11.64 7.48
N VAL A 9 2.85 -10.87 8.00
CA VAL A 9 2.94 -9.41 7.98
C VAL A 9 3.14 -8.88 9.40
N THR A 10 4.18 -8.09 9.59
CA THR A 10 4.46 -7.44 10.88
C THR A 10 4.59 -5.94 10.68
N ILE A 11 4.40 -5.19 11.77
CA ILE A 11 4.62 -3.74 11.77
C ILE A 11 5.98 -3.47 12.40
N ASP A 12 6.83 -2.73 11.68
CA ASP A 12 8.12 -2.30 12.20
C ASP A 12 8.33 -0.84 11.82
N ARG A 13 8.44 0.03 12.83
CA ARG A 13 8.65 1.46 12.63
C ARG A 13 7.59 2.09 11.74
N GLY A 14 6.33 1.65 11.89
CA GLY A 14 5.21 2.18 11.11
C GLY A 14 5.13 1.65 9.69
N ARG A 15 5.93 0.67 9.33
CA ARG A 15 5.92 0.05 8.01
C ARG A 15 5.38 -1.36 8.10
N LEU A 16 4.84 -1.86 6.98
CA LEU A 16 4.43 -3.26 6.89
C LEU A 16 5.55 -4.08 6.28
N CYS A 17 5.95 -5.12 7.00
CA CYS A 17 7.02 -6.01 6.56
C CYS A 17 6.44 -7.39 6.32
N LEU A 18 6.57 -7.89 5.11
CA LEU A 18 6.06 -9.19 4.71
C LEU A 18 7.16 -10.24 4.80
N ALA A 19 6.75 -11.50 4.98
CA ALA A 19 7.71 -12.59 5.15
C ALA A 19 8.61 -12.81 3.95
N ASN A 20 8.15 -12.42 2.75
CA ASN A 20 8.94 -12.54 1.52
C ASN A 20 9.97 -11.41 1.34
N GLY A 21 10.09 -10.52 2.31
CA GLY A 21 11.04 -9.42 2.27
C GLY A 21 10.50 -8.13 1.69
N LEU A 22 9.24 -8.10 1.25
CA LEU A 22 8.64 -6.86 0.76
C LEU A 22 8.29 -5.96 1.93
N VAL A 23 8.63 -4.68 1.82
CA VAL A 23 8.33 -3.67 2.84
C VAL A 23 7.49 -2.57 2.20
N LEU A 24 6.37 -2.25 2.83
CA LEU A 24 5.50 -1.17 2.41
C LEU A 24 5.59 -0.03 3.42
N SER A 25 5.83 1.16 2.91
CA SER A 25 5.80 2.37 3.72
C SER A 25 4.78 3.32 3.13
N PHE A 26 4.31 4.25 3.95
CA PHE A 26 3.26 5.17 3.56
C PHE A 26 3.67 6.58 3.93
N GLN A 27 3.57 7.50 2.96
CA GLN A 27 3.90 8.91 3.16
C GLN A 27 2.68 9.73 2.82
N ARG A 28 2.29 10.65 3.68
CA ARG A 28 1.14 11.52 3.44
C ARG A 28 1.57 12.80 2.76
N PHE A 29 0.66 13.38 2.01
CA PHE A 29 0.90 14.65 1.33
C PHE A 29 -0.44 15.39 1.18
N ALA A 30 -0.35 16.72 0.98
CA ALA A 30 -1.54 17.53 0.79
C ALA A 30 -2.11 17.31 -0.60
N LEU A 31 -3.44 17.20 -0.69
CA LEU A 31 -4.10 17.09 -1.99
C LEU A 31 -3.90 18.40 -2.75
N PRO A 32 -3.51 18.36 -4.04
CA PRO A 32 -3.37 19.57 -4.83
C PRO A 32 -4.73 20.15 -5.18
N GLU A 33 -4.82 21.48 -5.27
CA GLU A 33 -6.08 22.13 -5.62
C GLU A 33 -6.58 21.73 -7.01
N THR A 34 -5.64 21.46 -7.93
CA THR A 34 -5.99 21.08 -9.30
C THR A 34 -6.28 19.60 -9.46
N GLY A 35 -5.94 18.78 -8.45
CA GLY A 35 -6.10 17.36 -8.53
C GLY A 35 -5.05 16.63 -9.37
N THR A 36 -4.03 17.34 -9.84
CA THR A 36 -2.98 16.75 -10.66
C THR A 36 -1.60 17.12 -10.11
N PHE A 37 -0.64 16.26 -10.42
CA PHE A 37 0.75 16.46 -10.01
C PHE A 37 1.65 16.47 -11.23
N GLU A 38 2.61 17.39 -11.26
CA GLU A 38 3.65 17.39 -12.28
C GLU A 38 4.84 16.58 -11.84
N HIS A 39 5.01 16.41 -10.54
CA HIS A 39 6.07 15.62 -9.94
C HIS A 39 5.62 15.18 -8.55
N LEU A 40 6.38 14.30 -7.92
CA LEU A 40 6.04 13.77 -6.62
C LEU A 40 5.97 14.90 -5.59
N PRO A 41 4.85 15.04 -4.85
CA PRO A 41 4.70 16.13 -3.88
C PRO A 41 5.60 15.94 -2.68
N THR A 42 5.84 17.05 -1.98
CA THR A 42 6.62 17.01 -0.74
C THR A 42 5.86 16.21 0.32
N SER A 43 6.57 15.29 0.98
CA SER A 43 6.00 14.52 2.05
C SER A 43 5.72 15.39 3.27
N LEU A 44 4.54 15.21 3.88
CA LEU A 44 4.21 15.80 5.16
C LEU A 44 4.67 14.92 6.33
N GLY A 45 5.28 13.79 6.01
CA GLY A 45 5.76 12.85 7.00
C GLY A 45 5.22 11.46 6.78
N ALA A 46 5.75 10.52 7.53
CA ALA A 46 5.29 9.14 7.47
C ALA A 46 3.86 9.04 7.98
N LEU A 47 3.08 8.17 7.33
CA LEU A 47 1.76 7.81 7.80
C LEU A 47 1.92 6.46 8.51
N PRO A 48 1.87 6.45 9.85
CA PRO A 48 2.14 5.22 10.58
C PRO A 48 1.00 4.23 10.43
N VAL A 49 1.36 2.96 10.24
CA VAL A 49 0.39 1.89 10.16
C VAL A 49 0.02 1.45 11.57
N GLY A 50 -1.26 1.38 11.86
CA GLY A 50 -1.76 0.83 13.11
C GLY A 50 -2.40 -0.52 12.88
N SER A 51 -2.55 -1.29 13.95
CA SER A 51 -3.24 -2.56 13.89
C SER A 51 -4.74 -2.34 13.94
N GLY A 52 -5.46 -3.02 13.05
CA GLY A 52 -6.90 -3.03 13.05
C GLY A 52 -7.45 -4.29 13.69
N VAL A 53 -8.64 -4.69 13.26
CA VAL A 53 -9.28 -5.90 13.74
C VAL A 53 -8.76 -7.09 12.94
N GLN A 54 -8.47 -8.17 13.64
CA GLN A 54 -7.92 -9.39 13.03
C GLN A 54 -6.61 -9.08 12.30
N ASP A 55 -6.53 -9.37 11.01
CA ASP A 55 -5.34 -9.17 10.21
C ASP A 55 -5.36 -7.84 9.44
N ASP A 56 -6.30 -6.96 9.79
CA ASP A 56 -6.41 -5.66 9.14
C ASP A 56 -5.40 -4.66 9.69
N PHE A 57 -5.07 -3.67 8.87
CA PHE A 57 -4.22 -2.56 9.25
C PHE A 57 -4.94 -1.26 8.94
N VAL A 58 -4.61 -0.22 9.68
CA VAL A 58 -5.30 1.07 9.59
C VAL A 58 -4.30 2.17 9.29
N LEU A 59 -4.65 3.04 8.35
CA LEU A 59 -3.88 4.24 8.02
C LEU A 59 -4.70 5.46 8.42
N PRO A 60 -4.25 6.24 9.42
CA PRO A 60 -4.98 7.44 9.84
C PRO A 60 -4.67 8.60 8.89
N LEU A 61 -5.62 8.90 8.00
CA LEU A 61 -5.44 9.91 6.97
C LEU A 61 -6.47 11.02 7.15
N ALA A 62 -6.02 12.29 7.10
CA ALA A 62 -6.93 13.42 7.19
C ALA A 62 -7.66 13.63 5.86
N MET A 63 -8.79 14.36 5.90
CA MET A 63 -9.65 14.50 4.73
C MET A 63 -9.01 15.26 3.58
N ASP A 64 -8.09 16.17 3.89
CA ASP A 64 -7.41 16.97 2.87
C ASP A 64 -6.03 16.40 2.50
N GLU A 65 -5.78 15.16 2.88
CA GLU A 65 -4.50 14.49 2.63
C GLU A 65 -4.70 13.24 1.80
N ALA A 66 -3.65 12.84 1.12
CA ALA A 66 -3.56 11.57 0.45
C ALA A 66 -2.23 10.93 0.83
N PHE A 67 -1.94 9.77 0.30
CA PHE A 67 -0.69 9.09 0.59
C PHE A 67 -0.18 8.36 -0.64
N TRP A 68 1.12 8.16 -0.68
CA TRP A 68 1.69 7.22 -1.63
C TRP A 68 2.26 6.03 -0.89
N ILE A 69 2.38 4.93 -1.61
CA ILE A 69 2.91 3.68 -1.09
C ILE A 69 4.33 3.51 -1.60
N GLY A 70 5.28 3.39 -0.68
CA GLY A 70 6.64 3.04 -1.02
C GLY A 70 6.81 1.54 -0.96
N LEU A 71 7.40 0.95 -1.98
CA LEU A 71 7.67 -0.47 -2.06
C LEU A 71 9.17 -0.70 -2.11
N SER A 72 9.67 -1.58 -1.24
CA SER A 72 11.08 -1.92 -1.25
C SER A 72 11.25 -3.37 -0.82
N LEU A 73 12.42 -3.93 -1.11
CA LEU A 73 12.76 -5.28 -0.69
C LEU A 73 13.96 -5.23 0.26
N THR A 74 13.99 -6.16 1.20
CA THR A 74 15.20 -6.37 1.98
C THR A 74 16.31 -6.88 1.06
N SER A 75 17.57 -6.66 1.44
CA SER A 75 18.70 -6.95 0.59
C SER A 75 18.84 -8.42 0.21
N SER A 76 18.24 -9.33 0.98
CA SER A 76 18.31 -10.76 0.71
C SER A 76 17.08 -11.30 -0.01
N ALA A 77 16.11 -10.45 -0.35
CA ALA A 77 14.87 -10.91 -0.96
C ALA A 77 15.02 -11.06 -2.47
N ILE A 78 14.23 -11.96 -3.04
CA ILE A 78 14.12 -12.08 -4.50
C ILE A 78 13.09 -11.07 -5.01
N PRO A 79 13.15 -10.67 -6.29
CA PRO A 79 12.18 -9.73 -6.84
C PRO A 79 10.74 -10.23 -6.70
N VAL A 80 9.83 -9.30 -6.45
CA VAL A 80 8.41 -9.60 -6.18
C VAL A 80 7.54 -8.76 -7.11
N SER A 81 6.49 -9.39 -7.65
CA SER A 81 5.47 -8.67 -8.42
C SER A 81 4.32 -8.31 -7.50
N VAL A 82 3.88 -7.05 -7.57
CA VAL A 82 2.87 -6.52 -6.66
C VAL A 82 1.72 -5.93 -7.46
N GLY A 83 0.49 -6.36 -7.12
CA GLY A 83 -0.73 -5.72 -7.58
C GLY A 83 -1.45 -5.14 -6.37
N VAL A 84 -2.20 -4.06 -6.56
CA VAL A 84 -2.90 -3.39 -5.47
C VAL A 84 -4.36 -3.20 -5.86
N GLU A 85 -5.26 -3.76 -5.06
CA GLU A 85 -6.69 -3.56 -5.20
C GLU A 85 -7.16 -2.50 -4.21
N ALA A 86 -8.10 -1.68 -4.63
CA ALA A 86 -8.74 -0.73 -3.75
C ALA A 86 -10.25 -0.98 -3.76
N GLU A 87 -10.81 -1.32 -2.62
CA GLU A 87 -12.25 -1.50 -2.50
C GLU A 87 -12.85 -0.20 -1.97
N LEU A 88 -13.79 0.37 -2.72
CA LEU A 88 -14.44 1.61 -2.37
C LEU A 88 -15.67 1.35 -1.50
N LYS A 89 -16.16 2.41 -0.86
CA LYS A 89 -17.33 2.30 0.01
C LYS A 89 -18.56 1.74 -0.67
N ASP A 90 -18.68 1.97 -1.98
CA ASP A 90 -19.83 1.47 -2.75
C ASP A 90 -19.64 0.04 -3.24
N GLY A 91 -18.54 -0.61 -2.84
CA GLY A 91 -18.27 -2.01 -3.20
C GLY A 91 -17.48 -2.20 -4.47
N ARG A 92 -17.22 -1.14 -5.24
CA ARG A 92 -16.41 -1.29 -6.44
C ARG A 92 -14.97 -1.61 -6.08
N VAL A 93 -14.34 -2.43 -6.90
CA VAL A 93 -12.94 -2.78 -6.73
C VAL A 93 -12.16 -2.22 -7.90
N LEU A 94 -11.19 -1.39 -7.60
CA LEU A 94 -10.34 -0.75 -8.60
C LEU A 94 -8.93 -1.30 -8.50
N ASP A 95 -8.25 -1.30 -9.66
CA ASP A 95 -6.82 -1.50 -9.72
C ASP A 95 -6.18 -0.16 -9.34
N ALA A 96 -5.54 -0.10 -8.19
CA ALA A 96 -4.98 1.16 -7.68
C ALA A 96 -3.82 1.66 -8.54
N LEU A 97 -3.23 0.82 -9.38
CA LEU A 97 -2.12 1.21 -10.24
C LEU A 97 -2.57 1.81 -11.55
N SER A 98 -3.74 1.42 -12.05
CA SER A 98 -4.25 1.91 -13.34
C SER A 98 -5.51 2.75 -13.22
N SER A 99 -6.16 2.74 -12.06
CA SER A 99 -7.46 3.38 -11.80
C SER A 99 -8.62 2.78 -12.59
N GLN A 100 -8.39 1.62 -13.20
CA GLN A 100 -9.44 0.90 -13.93
C GLN A 100 -10.08 -0.15 -13.04
N ALA A 101 -11.21 -0.70 -13.48
CA ALA A 101 -11.83 -1.80 -12.75
C ALA A 101 -10.85 -2.98 -12.66
N TRP A 102 -10.74 -3.54 -11.49
CA TRP A 102 -9.84 -4.67 -11.27
C TRP A 102 -10.55 -5.98 -11.62
N SER A 103 -9.81 -6.88 -12.26
CA SER A 103 -10.25 -8.26 -12.42
C SER A 103 -9.04 -9.17 -12.38
N PRO A 104 -9.24 -10.47 -12.08
CA PRO A 104 -8.11 -11.40 -12.08
C PRO A 104 -7.39 -11.49 -13.42
N GLU A 105 -8.12 -11.28 -14.53
CA GLU A 105 -7.56 -11.37 -15.88
C GLU A 105 -7.01 -10.05 -16.37
N SER A 106 -7.35 -8.94 -15.71
CA SER A 106 -6.99 -7.62 -16.22
C SER A 106 -6.73 -6.68 -15.05
N HIS A 107 -5.48 -6.61 -14.65
CA HIS A 107 -5.01 -5.69 -13.62
C HIS A 107 -3.52 -5.45 -13.82
N THR A 108 -3.02 -4.37 -13.24
CA THR A 108 -1.62 -3.98 -13.39
C THR A 108 -0.80 -4.51 -12.23
N VAL A 109 0.40 -4.98 -12.51
CA VAL A 109 1.36 -5.33 -11.48
C VAL A 109 2.66 -4.58 -11.74
N VAL A 110 3.41 -4.32 -10.67
CA VAL A 110 4.76 -3.77 -10.77
C VAL A 110 5.72 -4.76 -10.15
N THR A 111 6.94 -4.79 -10.68
CA THR A 111 7.98 -5.65 -10.13
C THR A 111 8.92 -4.81 -9.29
N VAL A 112 9.10 -5.24 -8.04
CA VAL A 112 10.04 -4.59 -7.12
C VAL A 112 11.33 -5.38 -7.21
N PRO A 113 12.41 -4.75 -7.71
CA PRO A 113 13.68 -5.44 -7.91
C PRO A 113 14.46 -5.71 -6.64
#